data_52423ae318c09baf5969d097297e4f81
#
_entry.id   52423ae318c09baf5969d097297e4f81
#
_cell.length_a   1.000
_cell.length_b   1.000
_cell.length_c   1.000
_cell.angle_alpha   90.00
_cell.angle_beta   90.00
_cell.angle_gamma   90.00
#
_symmetry.space_group_name_H-M   'P 1'
#
loop_
_entity.id
_entity.type
_entity.pdbx_description
1 polymer ?
#
loop_
_entity_poly.entity_id
_entity_poly.type
_entity_poly.pdbx_seq_one_letter_code
_entity_poly.pdbx_strand_id
1 'polypeptide(L)'
;MKLSNYLIGLLLLLVLLSISIGTSDFSWGKLFALDHETWLLFQESRLPRTISILLTASSMSMAGLLMQTITQNQFAAPSTVGTTEAAKLGMVLSLFVFPSASLTQKMLFAFVSSITFPLFFLAFMTFFTVKERWMLPLIGIIYSGIIGSVTEVIAYRFNLVQSMTAWTQGSFSM
;
A
#
# COMPACT_ATOMS: atom_id res chain seq x y z
N MET A 1 -8.27 29.05 5.46
CA MET A 1 -8.58 29.13 4.02
C MET A 1 -7.33 29.29 3.11
N LYS A 2 -6.37 30.18 3.39
CA LYS A 2 -5.19 30.35 2.49
C LYS A 2 -4.31 29.08 2.36
N LEU A 3 -4.00 28.40 3.48
CA LEU A 3 -3.15 27.20 3.48
C LEU A 3 -3.79 26.03 2.68
N SER A 4 -5.08 25.82 2.83
CA SER A 4 -5.82 24.78 2.08
C SER A 4 -5.74 25.00 0.57
N ASN A 5 -5.85 26.26 0.11
CA ASN A 5 -5.77 26.57 -1.32
C ASN A 5 -4.36 26.32 -1.89
N TYR A 6 -3.31 26.62 -1.11
CA TYR A 6 -1.93 26.28 -1.51
C TYR A 6 -1.70 24.78 -1.59
N LEU A 7 -2.24 24.02 -0.63
CA LEU A 7 -2.13 22.55 -0.64
C LEU A 7 -2.88 21.93 -1.83
N ILE A 8 -4.06 22.44 -2.15
CA ILE A 8 -4.81 21.98 -3.33
C ILE A 8 -4.04 22.32 -4.62
N GLY A 9 -3.50 23.53 -4.73
CA GLY A 9 -2.69 23.92 -5.88
C GLY A 9 -1.44 23.05 -6.05
N LEU A 10 -0.75 22.75 -4.94
CA LEU A 10 0.39 21.86 -4.93
C LEU A 10 -0.01 20.44 -5.35
N LEU A 11 -1.12 19.91 -4.84
CA LEU A 11 -1.63 18.59 -5.21
C LEU A 11 -1.95 18.51 -6.70
N LEU A 12 -2.62 19.50 -7.26
CA LEU A 12 -2.91 19.55 -8.70
C LEU A 12 -1.62 19.56 -9.53
N LEU A 13 -0.63 20.35 -9.12
CA LEU A 13 0.67 20.40 -9.78
C LEU A 13 1.38 19.04 -9.73
N LEU A 14 1.37 18.36 -8.57
CA LEU A 14 1.95 17.03 -8.43
C LEU A 14 1.22 15.97 -9.26
N VAL A 15 -0.10 16.06 -9.40
CA VAL A 15 -0.89 15.18 -10.28
C VAL A 15 -0.48 15.39 -11.74
N LEU A 16 -0.34 16.64 -12.21
CA LEU A 16 0.11 16.94 -13.56
C LEU A 16 1.53 16.42 -13.81
N LEU A 17 2.44 16.60 -12.85
CA LEU A 17 3.79 16.06 -12.92
C LEU A 17 3.79 14.52 -12.94
N SER A 18 2.96 13.87 -12.14
CA SER A 18 2.83 12.39 -12.11
C SER A 18 2.40 11.83 -13.46
N ILE A 19 1.50 12.53 -14.17
CA ILE A 19 1.07 12.13 -15.51
C ILE A 19 2.17 12.39 -16.54
N SER A 20 2.93 13.49 -16.39
CA SER A 20 3.96 13.90 -17.34
C SER A 20 5.22 13.05 -17.30
N ILE A 21 5.64 12.63 -16.10
CA ILE A 21 6.90 11.92 -15.87
C ILE A 21 6.68 10.40 -15.89
N GLY A 22 7.50 9.69 -16.67
CA GLY A 22 7.50 8.24 -16.72
C GLY A 22 8.51 7.68 -17.72
N THR A 23 8.63 6.36 -17.79
CA THR A 23 9.63 5.65 -18.59
C THR A 23 9.37 5.67 -20.10
N SER A 24 8.17 5.97 -20.54
CA SER A 24 7.79 6.06 -21.95
C SER A 24 7.65 7.51 -22.38
N ASP A 25 7.99 7.79 -23.64
CA ASP A 25 7.91 9.12 -24.27
C ASP A 25 6.46 9.61 -24.33
N PHE A 26 6.10 10.43 -23.37
CA PHE A 26 4.79 11.05 -23.30
C PHE A 26 4.90 12.54 -23.64
N SER A 27 4.09 13.00 -24.57
CA SER A 27 4.02 14.40 -24.96
C SER A 27 2.57 14.91 -24.90
N TRP A 28 2.36 15.99 -24.16
CA TRP A 28 1.05 16.67 -24.11
C TRP A 28 0.57 17.11 -25.49
N GLY A 29 1.50 17.54 -26.38
CA GLY A 29 1.15 17.92 -27.75
C GLY A 29 0.55 16.77 -28.56
N LYS A 30 1.11 15.57 -28.45
CA LYS A 30 0.61 14.36 -29.09
C LYS A 30 -0.73 13.91 -28.49
N LEU A 31 -0.90 14.06 -27.17
CA LEU A 31 -2.16 13.73 -26.50
C LEU A 31 -3.29 14.62 -27.02
N PHE A 32 -3.08 15.93 -27.15
CA PHE A 32 -4.06 16.87 -27.69
C PHE A 32 -4.30 16.68 -29.20
N ALA A 33 -3.30 16.14 -29.91
CA ALA A 33 -3.44 15.74 -31.32
C ALA A 33 -4.19 14.42 -31.50
N LEU A 34 -4.68 13.79 -30.39
CA LEU A 34 -5.37 12.50 -30.37
C LEU A 34 -4.55 11.36 -31.01
N ASP A 35 -3.22 11.43 -30.86
CA ASP A 35 -2.35 10.34 -31.27
C ASP A 35 -2.69 9.05 -30.54
N HIS A 36 -2.99 8.00 -31.27
CA HIS A 36 -3.56 6.76 -30.76
C HIS A 36 -2.64 6.08 -29.70
N GLU A 37 -1.34 6.06 -29.94
CA GLU A 37 -0.38 5.45 -29.01
C GLU A 37 -0.29 6.26 -27.72
N THR A 38 -0.20 7.58 -27.82
CA THR A 38 -0.14 8.47 -26.64
C THR A 38 -1.44 8.42 -25.83
N TRP A 39 -2.58 8.26 -26.51
CA TRP A 39 -3.89 8.14 -25.85
C TRP A 39 -4.02 6.80 -25.09
N LEU A 40 -3.56 5.70 -25.69
CA LEU A 40 -3.53 4.39 -25.01
C LEU A 40 -2.60 4.41 -23.78
N LEU A 41 -1.40 4.97 -23.90
CA LEU A 41 -0.48 5.14 -22.77
C LEU A 41 -1.11 5.95 -21.64
N PHE A 42 -1.85 7.00 -21.96
CA PHE A 42 -2.54 7.81 -20.97
C PHE A 42 -3.62 7.01 -20.25
N GLN A 43 -4.50 6.32 -20.98
CA GLN A 43 -5.63 5.59 -20.41
C GLN A 43 -5.23 4.31 -19.66
N GLU A 44 -4.29 3.54 -20.20
CA GLU A 44 -3.96 2.23 -19.65
C GLU A 44 -2.84 2.27 -18.59
N SER A 45 -1.99 3.28 -18.60
CA SER A 45 -0.86 3.36 -17.69
C SER A 45 -0.91 4.59 -16.77
N ARG A 46 -0.95 5.80 -17.33
CA ARG A 46 -0.74 7.03 -16.57
C ARG A 46 -1.91 7.37 -15.65
N LEU A 47 -3.11 7.36 -16.20
CA LEU A 47 -4.34 7.71 -15.48
C LEU A 47 -4.64 6.71 -14.35
N PRO A 48 -4.67 5.40 -14.59
CA PRO A 48 -4.95 4.43 -13.52
C PRO A 48 -3.91 4.49 -12.40
N ARG A 49 -2.62 4.63 -12.73
CA ARG A 49 -1.55 4.78 -11.74
C ARG A 49 -1.76 6.01 -10.86
N THR A 50 -2.03 7.17 -11.47
CA THR A 50 -2.23 8.42 -10.73
C THR A 50 -3.47 8.36 -9.84
N ILE A 51 -4.58 7.80 -10.35
CA ILE A 51 -5.81 7.58 -9.56
C ILE A 51 -5.53 6.63 -8.39
N SER A 52 -4.82 5.53 -8.61
CA SER A 52 -4.48 4.57 -7.56
C SER A 52 -3.63 5.21 -6.46
N ILE A 53 -2.67 6.06 -6.81
CA ILE A 53 -1.85 6.81 -5.84
C ILE A 53 -2.73 7.74 -5.01
N LEU A 54 -3.63 8.50 -5.64
CA LEU A 54 -4.52 9.43 -4.94
C LEU A 54 -5.48 8.70 -4.00
N LEU A 55 -6.09 7.61 -4.45
CA LEU A 55 -6.99 6.79 -3.65
C LEU A 55 -6.26 6.16 -2.46
N THR A 56 -5.08 5.58 -2.70
CA THR A 56 -4.28 4.97 -1.64
C THR A 56 -3.83 6.00 -0.61
N ALA A 57 -3.31 7.15 -1.06
CA ALA A 57 -2.87 8.21 -0.16
C ALA A 57 -4.02 8.78 0.68
N SER A 58 -5.18 9.00 0.07
CA SER A 58 -6.38 9.48 0.76
C SER A 58 -6.87 8.46 1.79
N SER A 59 -6.96 7.19 1.42
CA SER A 59 -7.39 6.11 2.31
C SER A 59 -6.44 5.93 3.49
N MET A 60 -5.13 5.93 3.23
CA MET A 60 -4.11 5.82 4.29
C MET A 60 -4.13 7.01 5.23
N SER A 61 -4.36 8.22 4.71
CA SER A 61 -4.48 9.43 5.51
C SER A 61 -5.69 9.39 6.44
N MET A 62 -6.84 8.97 5.93
CA MET A 62 -8.06 8.79 6.73
C MET A 62 -7.89 7.70 7.78
N ALA A 63 -7.34 6.55 7.41
CA ALA A 63 -7.07 5.46 8.33
C ALA A 63 -6.07 5.87 9.43
N GLY A 64 -5.04 6.66 9.07
CA GLY A 64 -4.09 7.22 10.02
C GLY A 64 -4.76 8.13 11.05
N LEU A 65 -5.58 9.07 10.59
CA LEU A 65 -6.36 9.95 11.47
C LEU A 65 -7.28 9.17 12.42
N LEU A 66 -7.99 8.17 11.91
CA LEU A 66 -8.85 7.32 12.72
C LEU A 66 -8.04 6.57 13.79
N MET A 67 -6.91 5.97 13.40
CA MET A 67 -6.04 5.27 14.34
C MET A 67 -5.51 6.20 15.44
N GLN A 68 -5.01 7.38 15.08
CA GLN A 68 -4.53 8.38 16.04
C GLN A 68 -5.63 8.83 16.99
N THR A 69 -6.86 9.03 16.48
CA THR A 69 -8.01 9.45 17.28
C THR A 69 -8.45 8.36 18.25
N ILE A 70 -8.55 7.11 17.78
CA ILE A 70 -9.00 5.97 18.60
C ILE A 70 -7.97 5.64 19.69
N THR A 71 -6.69 5.60 19.32
CA THR A 71 -5.62 5.27 20.27
C THR A 71 -5.18 6.45 21.13
N GLN A 72 -5.68 7.66 20.83
CA GLN A 72 -5.24 8.91 21.48
C GLN A 72 -3.72 9.07 21.44
N ASN A 73 -3.10 8.60 20.35
CA ASN A 73 -1.64 8.59 20.18
C ASN A 73 -1.27 9.02 18.75
N GLN A 74 -0.53 10.11 18.63
CA GLN A 74 -0.10 10.68 17.34
C GLN A 74 0.90 9.78 16.58
N PHE A 75 1.54 8.83 17.26
CA PHE A 75 2.46 7.86 16.63
C PHE A 75 1.75 6.62 16.07
N ALA A 76 0.45 6.48 16.30
CA ALA A 76 -0.31 5.37 15.75
C ALA A 76 -0.53 5.56 14.24
N ALA A 77 -0.27 4.52 13.49
CA ALA A 77 -0.52 4.44 12.05
C ALA A 77 -1.14 3.08 11.71
N PRO A 78 -1.85 2.93 10.59
CA PRO A 78 -2.38 1.63 10.18
C PRO A 78 -1.30 0.54 10.08
N SER A 79 -0.09 0.91 9.64
CA SER A 79 1.06 0.01 9.55
C SER A 79 1.58 -0.46 10.91
N THR A 80 1.33 0.26 12.01
CA THR A 80 1.81 -0.14 13.35
C THR A 80 1.14 -1.39 13.89
N VAL A 81 -0.02 -1.79 13.36
CA VAL A 81 -0.68 -3.06 13.71
C VAL A 81 -0.40 -4.18 12.70
N GLY A 82 0.59 -3.98 11.83
CA GLY A 82 1.08 -5.01 10.92
C GLY A 82 0.27 -5.20 9.64
N THR A 83 -0.62 -4.26 9.26
CA THR A 83 -1.45 -4.38 8.05
C THR A 83 -0.61 -4.57 6.78
N THR A 84 0.46 -3.77 6.63
CA THR A 84 1.33 -3.80 5.46
C THR A 84 2.13 -5.11 5.39
N GLU A 85 2.72 -5.54 6.51
CA GLU A 85 3.49 -6.77 6.57
C GLU A 85 2.60 -8.01 6.39
N ALA A 86 1.39 -7.97 6.94
CA ALA A 86 0.39 -9.01 6.72
C ALA A 86 -0.04 -9.09 5.24
N ALA A 87 -0.19 -7.96 4.55
CA ALA A 87 -0.48 -7.96 3.11
C ALA A 87 0.67 -8.60 2.30
N LYS A 88 1.92 -8.27 2.61
CA LYS A 88 3.11 -8.88 2.00
C LYS A 88 3.15 -10.38 2.26
N LEU A 89 2.88 -10.81 3.51
CA LEU A 89 2.80 -12.23 3.86
C LEU A 89 1.74 -12.96 3.04
N GLY A 90 0.53 -12.41 2.96
CA GLY A 90 -0.56 -12.99 2.17
C GLY A 90 -0.20 -13.16 0.70
N MET A 91 0.49 -12.17 0.12
CA MET A 91 0.98 -12.23 -1.24
C MET A 91 2.04 -13.33 -1.41
N VAL A 92 3.04 -13.39 -0.53
CA VAL A 92 4.10 -14.43 -0.58
C VAL A 92 3.49 -15.82 -0.41
N LEU A 93 2.52 -15.98 0.50
CA LEU A 93 1.80 -17.24 0.67
C LEU A 93 1.01 -17.62 -0.59
N SER A 94 0.38 -16.65 -1.27
CA SER A 94 -0.33 -16.92 -2.52
C SER A 94 0.61 -17.40 -3.63
N LEU A 95 1.81 -16.81 -3.73
CA LEU A 95 2.83 -17.22 -4.70
C LEU A 95 3.37 -18.62 -4.40
N PHE A 96 3.47 -18.97 -3.11
CA PHE A 96 3.94 -20.27 -2.67
C PHE A 96 2.90 -21.38 -2.88
N VAL A 97 1.65 -21.14 -2.46
CA VAL A 97 0.58 -22.17 -2.47
C VAL A 97 -0.04 -22.29 -3.86
N PHE A 98 -0.18 -21.17 -4.56
CA PHE A 98 -0.80 -21.09 -5.89
C PHE A 98 0.09 -20.30 -6.87
N PRO A 99 1.21 -20.88 -7.37
CA PRO A 99 2.12 -20.17 -8.28
C PRO A 99 1.45 -19.64 -9.54
N SER A 100 0.44 -20.37 -10.04
CA SER A 100 -0.35 -20.02 -11.23
C SER A 100 -1.56 -19.10 -10.96
N ALA A 101 -1.69 -18.60 -9.70
CA ALA A 101 -2.80 -17.71 -9.37
C ALA A 101 -2.80 -16.43 -10.21
N SER A 102 -3.99 -16.00 -10.63
CA SER A 102 -4.16 -14.74 -11.33
C SER A 102 -3.80 -13.55 -10.42
N LEU A 103 -3.52 -12.40 -11.06
CA LEU A 103 -3.22 -11.15 -10.35
C LEU A 103 -4.29 -10.84 -9.29
N THR A 104 -5.57 -10.95 -9.66
CA THR A 104 -6.72 -10.69 -8.77
C THR A 104 -6.73 -11.64 -7.57
N GLN A 105 -6.40 -12.92 -7.76
CA GLN A 105 -6.33 -13.87 -6.66
C GLN A 105 -5.19 -13.51 -5.67
N LYS A 106 -4.01 -13.15 -6.18
CA LYS A 106 -2.88 -12.70 -5.33
C LYS A 106 -3.26 -11.45 -4.53
N MET A 107 -3.94 -10.48 -5.16
CA MET A 107 -4.46 -9.30 -4.47
C MET A 107 -5.48 -9.65 -3.39
N LEU A 108 -6.37 -10.62 -3.64
CA LEU A 108 -7.35 -11.08 -2.67
C LEU A 108 -6.67 -11.72 -1.45
N PHE A 109 -5.64 -12.56 -1.64
CA PHE A 109 -4.86 -13.12 -0.54
C PHE A 109 -4.19 -12.02 0.30
N ALA A 110 -3.57 -11.03 -0.35
CA ALA A 110 -2.97 -9.89 0.35
C ALA A 110 -4.01 -9.10 1.15
N PHE A 111 -5.18 -8.84 0.56
CA PHE A 111 -6.29 -8.12 1.21
C PHE A 111 -6.84 -8.90 2.42
N VAL A 112 -7.14 -10.18 2.26
CA VAL A 112 -7.64 -11.03 3.37
C VAL A 112 -6.62 -11.09 4.51
N SER A 113 -5.34 -11.27 4.20
CA SER A 113 -4.28 -11.31 5.20
C SER A 113 -4.13 -9.97 5.91
N SER A 114 -4.20 -8.84 5.19
CA SER A 114 -4.10 -7.50 5.78
C SER A 114 -5.23 -7.16 6.77
N ILE A 115 -6.35 -7.87 6.70
CA ILE A 115 -7.45 -7.76 7.67
C ILE A 115 -7.30 -8.80 8.79
N THR A 116 -7.04 -10.05 8.42
CA THR A 116 -7.03 -11.17 9.37
C THR A 116 -5.95 -11.03 10.44
N PHE A 117 -4.72 -10.69 10.05
CA PHE A 117 -3.61 -10.59 11.00
C PHE A 117 -3.76 -9.44 12.00
N PRO A 118 -4.15 -8.21 11.61
CA PRO A 118 -4.46 -7.16 12.58
C PRO A 118 -5.65 -7.49 13.48
N LEU A 119 -6.69 -8.15 12.97
CA LEU A 119 -7.81 -8.59 13.81
C LEU A 119 -7.36 -9.63 14.83
N PHE A 120 -6.50 -10.58 14.42
CA PHE A 120 -5.89 -11.53 15.34
C PHE A 120 -5.05 -10.83 16.41
N PHE A 121 -4.24 -9.83 16.01
CA PHE A 121 -3.49 -9.00 16.95
C PHE A 121 -4.40 -8.30 17.97
N LEU A 122 -5.48 -7.66 17.51
CA LEU A 122 -6.42 -6.99 18.40
C LEU A 122 -7.11 -7.99 19.34
N ALA A 123 -7.55 -9.14 18.83
CA ALA A 123 -8.11 -10.20 19.65
C ALA A 123 -7.10 -10.73 20.69
N PHE A 124 -5.85 -10.92 20.30
CA PHE A 124 -4.79 -11.31 21.22
C PHE A 124 -4.55 -10.26 22.31
N MET A 125 -4.61 -8.99 21.95
CA MET A 125 -4.42 -7.89 22.91
C MET A 125 -5.54 -7.80 23.95
N THR A 126 -6.73 -8.38 23.73
CA THR A 126 -7.79 -8.41 24.75
C THR A 126 -7.43 -9.27 25.98
N PHE A 127 -6.49 -10.20 25.84
CA PHE A 127 -6.00 -11.02 26.97
C PHE A 127 -4.98 -10.28 27.85
N PHE A 128 -4.48 -9.12 27.41
CA PHE A 128 -3.50 -8.32 28.15
C PHE A 128 -4.11 -7.04 28.68
N THR A 129 -3.84 -6.74 29.93
CA THR A 129 -4.23 -5.45 30.53
C THR A 129 -3.24 -4.37 30.10
N VAL A 130 -3.50 -3.71 28.98
CA VAL A 130 -2.69 -2.59 28.51
C VAL A 130 -3.03 -1.36 29.35
N LYS A 131 -2.15 -1.01 30.28
CA LYS A 131 -2.36 0.13 31.20
C LYS A 131 -2.11 1.49 30.55
N GLU A 132 -1.14 1.54 29.63
CA GLU A 132 -0.67 2.78 29.03
C GLU A 132 -1.00 2.84 27.53
N ARG A 133 -1.50 3.97 27.05
CA ARG A 133 -1.97 4.15 25.66
C ARG A 133 -0.85 3.97 24.62
N TRP A 134 0.41 4.25 24.99
CA TRP A 134 1.57 4.09 24.10
C TRP A 134 2.01 2.63 23.92
N MET A 135 1.62 1.73 24.80
CA MET A 135 1.99 0.32 24.73
C MET A 135 1.41 -0.38 23.51
N LEU A 136 0.17 -0.06 23.14
CA LEU A 136 -0.49 -0.71 22.01
C LEU A 136 0.27 -0.51 20.67
N PRO A 137 0.64 0.71 20.27
CA PRO A 137 1.47 0.90 19.08
C PRO A 137 2.85 0.25 19.19
N LEU A 138 3.47 0.25 20.36
CA LEU A 138 4.79 -0.38 20.55
C LEU A 138 4.73 -1.90 20.32
N ILE A 139 3.76 -2.57 20.96
CA ILE A 139 3.55 -4.02 20.77
C ILE A 139 3.18 -4.31 19.31
N GLY A 140 2.40 -3.44 18.69
CA GLY A 140 2.04 -3.54 17.28
C GLY A 140 3.25 -3.48 16.34
N ILE A 141 4.22 -2.58 16.61
CA ILE A 141 5.47 -2.50 15.83
C ILE A 141 6.27 -3.81 15.96
N ILE A 142 6.38 -4.36 17.16
CA ILE A 142 7.07 -5.64 17.38
C ILE A 142 6.35 -6.76 16.63
N TYR A 143 5.02 -6.82 16.72
CA TYR A 143 4.20 -7.79 16.01
C TYR A 143 4.38 -7.67 14.49
N SER A 144 4.33 -6.45 13.97
CA SER A 144 4.60 -6.15 12.56
C SER A 144 5.98 -6.63 12.11
N GLY A 145 7.01 -6.37 12.94
CA GLY A 145 8.38 -6.81 12.69
C GLY A 145 8.50 -8.35 12.63
N ILE A 146 7.78 -9.07 13.50
CA ILE A 146 7.76 -10.54 13.48
C ILE A 146 7.14 -11.05 12.16
N ILE A 147 6.00 -10.51 11.75
CA ILE A 147 5.36 -10.89 10.49
C ILE A 147 6.28 -10.59 9.31
N GLY A 148 6.92 -9.40 9.29
CA GLY A 148 7.85 -9.02 8.26
C GLY A 148 9.03 -9.99 8.15
N SER A 149 9.66 -10.33 9.26
CA SER A 149 10.79 -11.27 9.31
C SER A 149 10.37 -12.67 8.83
N VAL A 150 9.20 -13.17 9.23
CA VAL A 150 8.67 -14.45 8.75
C VAL A 150 8.44 -14.39 7.23
N THR A 151 7.88 -13.30 6.73
CA THR A 151 7.64 -13.08 5.29
C THR A 151 8.95 -13.11 4.51
N GLU A 152 9.98 -12.42 4.99
CA GLU A 152 11.29 -12.39 4.35
C GLU A 152 11.95 -13.77 4.33
N VAL A 153 11.91 -14.52 5.44
CA VAL A 153 12.46 -15.88 5.49
C VAL A 153 11.77 -16.79 4.47
N ILE A 154 10.44 -16.73 4.35
CA ILE A 154 9.69 -17.50 3.36
C ILE A 154 10.09 -17.06 1.94
N ALA A 155 10.12 -15.76 1.68
CA ALA A 155 10.48 -15.22 0.38
C ALA A 155 11.90 -15.62 -0.05
N TYR A 156 12.87 -15.58 0.87
CA TYR A 156 14.24 -16.05 0.63
C TYR A 156 14.29 -17.55 0.36
N ARG A 157 13.63 -18.35 1.19
CA ARG A 157 13.66 -19.81 1.09
C ARG A 157 13.13 -20.32 -0.26
N PHE A 158 12.14 -19.63 -0.82
CA PHE A 158 11.46 -20.04 -2.05
C PHE A 158 11.83 -19.16 -3.27
N ASN A 159 12.88 -18.33 -3.19
CA ASN A 159 13.32 -17.43 -4.25
C ASN A 159 12.23 -16.45 -4.75
N LEU A 160 11.34 -16.02 -3.85
CA LEU A 160 10.23 -15.10 -4.16
C LEU A 160 10.56 -13.63 -3.90
N VAL A 161 11.80 -13.32 -3.51
CA VAL A 161 12.21 -11.96 -3.10
C VAL A 161 12.00 -10.95 -4.23
N GLN A 162 12.35 -11.29 -5.46
CA GLN A 162 12.19 -10.40 -6.62
C GLN A 162 10.69 -10.11 -6.87
N SER A 163 9.87 -11.15 -6.86
CA SER A 163 8.42 -11.02 -7.04
C SER A 163 7.81 -10.17 -5.92
N MET A 164 8.19 -10.41 -4.66
CA MET A 164 7.74 -9.62 -3.52
C MET A 164 8.14 -8.14 -3.68
N THR A 165 9.38 -7.86 -4.10
CA THR A 165 9.87 -6.50 -4.29
C THR A 165 9.13 -5.79 -5.42
N ALA A 166 8.95 -6.45 -6.56
CA ALA A 166 8.20 -5.90 -7.70
C ALA A 166 6.78 -5.51 -7.29
N TRP A 167 6.10 -6.36 -6.51
CA TRP A 167 4.76 -6.09 -6.01
C TRP A 167 4.72 -4.90 -5.05
N THR A 168 5.64 -4.83 -4.10
CA THR A 168 5.67 -3.74 -3.12
C THR A 168 6.00 -2.39 -3.76
N GLN A 169 6.69 -2.39 -4.91
CA GLN A 169 6.98 -1.20 -5.69
C GLN A 169 5.85 -0.85 -6.69
N GLY A 170 4.79 -1.65 -6.77
CA GLY A 170 3.70 -1.44 -7.72
C GLY A 170 4.07 -1.69 -9.18
N SER A 171 5.13 -2.48 -9.41
CA SER A 171 5.55 -2.90 -10.74
C SER A 171 4.85 -4.21 -11.10
N PHE A 172 3.73 -4.12 -11.80
CA PHE A 172 2.91 -5.27 -12.21
C PHE A 172 3.21 -5.76 -13.62
N SER A 173 4.19 -5.17 -14.28
CA SER A 173 4.65 -5.59 -15.60
C SER A 173 5.58 -6.79 -15.45
N MET A 174 5.01 -7.98 -15.44
CA MET A 174 5.70 -9.25 -15.70
C MET A 174 4.97 -10.01 -16.78
#